data_c7257fc86f0bcda79e24fe41672a6016
#
_entry.id   c7257fc86f0bcda79e24fe41672a6016
#
_cell.length_a   1.000
_cell.length_b   1.000
_cell.length_c   1.000
_cell.angle_alpha   90.00
_cell.angle_beta   90.00
_cell.angle_gamma   90.00
#
_symmetry.space_group_name_H-M   'P 1'
#
loop_
_entity.id
_entity.type
_entity.pdbx_description
1 polymer ?
#
loop_
_entity_poly.entity_id
_entity_poly.type
_entity_poly.pdbx_seq_one_letter_code
_entity_poly.pdbx_strand_id
1 'polypeptide(L)'
;MLTHIVVWKYRADTPQATRDDHVARLQSLSSVVPGIESLSVGFDTLHLSRSYDTGLVAIFRDRSVLDAYTVHPDHVMVAEFGRGISDLVASVDFED
;
A
#
# COMPACT_ATOMS: atom_id res chain seq x y z
N MET A 1 -14.39 -11.08 6.14
CA MET A 1 -13.18 -10.60 5.45
C MET A 1 -12.84 -9.21 5.94
N LEU A 2 -11.55 -8.90 5.99
CA LEU A 2 -11.06 -7.57 6.35
C LEU A 2 -10.45 -6.91 5.12
N THR A 3 -10.89 -5.67 4.84
CA THR A 3 -10.36 -4.87 3.72
C THR A 3 -9.43 -3.80 4.26
N HIS A 4 -8.21 -3.78 3.76
CA HIS A 4 -7.14 -2.84 4.13
C HIS A 4 -6.88 -1.95 2.93
N ILE A 5 -7.06 -0.64 3.12
CA ILE A 5 -6.86 0.35 2.06
C ILE A 5 -5.81 1.35 2.52
N VAL A 6 -4.82 1.60 1.66
CA VAL A 6 -3.79 2.62 1.89
C VAL A 6 -3.65 3.49 0.66
N VAL A 7 -3.46 4.79 0.87
CA VAL A 7 -3.21 5.74 -0.20
C VAL A 7 -1.99 6.60 0.14
N TRP A 8 -1.21 6.94 -0.88
CA TRP A 8 0.03 7.71 -0.74
C TRP A 8 -0.03 8.96 -1.59
N LYS A 9 0.39 10.07 -0.99
CA LYS A 9 0.65 11.32 -1.69
C LYS A 9 2.16 11.53 -1.70
N TYR A 10 2.82 11.33 -2.84
CA TYR A 10 4.26 11.47 -2.93
C TYR A 10 4.69 12.93 -2.80
N ARG A 11 5.93 13.13 -2.34
CA ARG A 11 6.55 14.46 -2.45
C ARG A 11 6.65 14.83 -3.92
N ALA A 12 6.49 16.13 -4.21
CA ALA A 12 6.47 16.62 -5.59
C ALA A 12 7.75 16.30 -6.36
N ASP A 13 8.90 16.21 -5.65
CA ASP A 13 10.21 15.91 -6.24
C ASP A 13 10.50 14.42 -6.41
N THR A 14 9.56 13.55 -6.08
CA THR A 14 9.74 12.10 -6.23
C THR A 14 9.73 11.73 -7.71
N PRO A 15 10.84 11.18 -8.27
CA PRO A 15 10.88 10.82 -9.68
C PRO A 15 9.89 9.70 -10.04
N GLN A 16 9.46 9.67 -11.29
CA GLN A 16 8.55 8.63 -11.76
C GLN A 16 9.13 7.22 -11.57
N ALA A 17 10.42 7.06 -11.82
CA ALA A 17 11.08 5.75 -11.63
C ALA A 17 10.98 5.26 -10.18
N THR A 18 11.04 6.17 -9.21
CA THR A 18 10.89 5.83 -7.79
C THR A 18 9.45 5.46 -7.47
N ARG A 19 8.48 6.16 -8.06
CA ARG A 19 7.05 5.83 -7.92
C ARG A 19 6.75 4.45 -8.51
N ASP A 20 7.32 4.14 -9.68
CA ASP A 20 7.18 2.83 -10.31
C ASP A 20 7.76 1.73 -9.42
N ASP A 21 8.93 1.97 -8.83
CA ASP A 21 9.57 1.02 -7.90
C ASP A 21 8.70 0.79 -6.66
N HIS A 22 8.09 1.84 -6.11
CA HIS A 22 7.20 1.71 -4.97
C HIS A 22 6.00 0.79 -5.29
N VAL A 23 5.34 1.02 -6.42
CA VAL A 23 4.21 0.18 -6.83
C VAL A 23 4.64 -1.26 -7.06
N ALA A 24 5.79 -1.48 -7.71
CA ALA A 24 6.32 -2.83 -7.93
C ALA A 24 6.61 -3.56 -6.61
N ARG A 25 7.21 -2.88 -5.64
CA ARG A 25 7.47 -3.45 -4.31
C ARG A 25 6.18 -3.80 -3.58
N LEU A 26 5.17 -2.93 -3.64
CA LEU A 26 3.87 -3.21 -3.04
C LEU A 26 3.22 -4.45 -3.69
N GLN A 27 3.24 -4.53 -5.01
CA GLN A 27 2.67 -5.66 -5.74
C GLN A 27 3.37 -6.98 -5.38
N SER A 28 4.67 -6.95 -5.11
CA SER A 28 5.45 -8.16 -4.77
C SER A 28 5.06 -8.76 -3.41
N LEU A 29 4.40 -8.00 -2.53
CA LEU A 29 4.05 -8.46 -1.19
C LEU A 29 3.13 -9.67 -1.21
N SER A 30 2.28 -9.81 -2.22
CA SER A 30 1.36 -10.94 -2.33
C SER A 30 2.07 -12.29 -2.51
N SER A 31 3.31 -12.28 -3.01
CA SER A 31 4.09 -13.51 -3.21
C SER A 31 5.07 -13.80 -2.07
N VAL A 32 5.35 -12.85 -1.19
CA VAL A 32 6.34 -13.03 -0.10
C VAL A 32 5.73 -13.00 1.30
N VAL A 33 4.55 -12.39 1.46
CA VAL A 33 3.86 -12.35 2.75
C VAL A 33 2.66 -13.29 2.71
N PRO A 34 2.60 -14.30 3.59
CA PRO A 34 1.47 -15.22 3.60
C PRO A 34 0.19 -14.56 4.13
N GLY A 35 -0.96 -15.10 3.75
CA GLY A 35 -2.25 -14.70 4.29
C GLY A 35 -2.97 -13.59 3.55
N ILE A 36 -2.38 -13.04 2.48
CA ILE A 36 -3.07 -12.06 1.64
C ILE A 36 -4.00 -12.80 0.69
N GLU A 37 -5.31 -12.58 0.83
CA GLU A 37 -6.31 -13.20 -0.05
C GLU A 37 -6.31 -12.55 -1.43
N SER A 38 -6.20 -11.21 -1.48
CA SER A 38 -6.05 -10.47 -2.73
C SER A 38 -5.34 -9.15 -2.47
N LEU A 39 -4.64 -8.67 -3.48
CA LEU A 39 -3.91 -7.41 -3.43
C LEU A 39 -4.02 -6.71 -4.78
N SER A 40 -4.40 -5.44 -4.75
CA SER A 40 -4.47 -4.59 -5.93
C SER A 40 -3.78 -3.27 -5.63
N VAL A 41 -2.88 -2.83 -6.51
CA VAL A 41 -2.14 -1.59 -6.37
C VAL A 41 -2.10 -0.87 -7.71
N GLY A 42 -2.27 0.44 -7.71
CA GLY A 42 -2.20 1.22 -8.94
C GLY A 42 -2.02 2.70 -8.69
N PHE A 43 -1.70 3.42 -9.77
CA PHE A 43 -1.61 4.87 -9.77
C PHE A 43 -2.98 5.50 -9.96
N ASP A 44 -3.14 6.70 -9.40
CA ASP A 44 -4.32 7.53 -9.64
C ASP A 44 -4.43 7.86 -11.14
N THR A 45 -5.66 7.95 -11.64
CA THR A 45 -5.95 8.26 -13.04
C THR A 45 -6.68 9.59 -13.23
N LEU A 46 -7.33 10.11 -12.19
CA LEU A 46 -8.19 11.30 -12.33
C LEU A 46 -7.46 12.60 -12.03
N HIS A 47 -6.44 12.57 -11.18
CA HIS A 47 -5.63 13.74 -10.79
C HIS A 47 -6.46 14.92 -10.28
N LEU A 48 -7.46 14.63 -9.42
CA LEU A 48 -8.29 15.65 -8.79
C LEU A 48 -7.54 16.28 -7.62
N SER A 49 -8.01 17.44 -7.16
CA SER A 49 -7.42 18.10 -5.99
C SER A 49 -7.47 17.25 -4.74
N ARG A 50 -8.47 16.35 -4.62
CA ARG A 50 -8.62 15.40 -3.50
C ARG A 50 -7.91 14.07 -3.73
N SER A 51 -7.33 13.86 -4.91
CA SER A 51 -6.72 12.57 -5.27
C SER A 51 -5.35 12.41 -4.62
N TYR A 52 -5.10 11.20 -4.09
CA TYR A 52 -3.75 10.74 -3.78
C TYR A 52 -3.13 10.17 -5.05
N ASP A 53 -1.84 9.82 -5.01
CA ASP A 53 -1.10 9.41 -6.21
C ASP A 53 -1.14 7.90 -6.44
N THR A 54 -1.20 7.10 -5.38
CA THR A 54 -1.16 5.64 -5.43
C THR A 54 -2.13 5.08 -4.41
N GLY A 55 -2.80 4.00 -4.77
CA GLY A 55 -3.71 3.28 -3.89
C GLY A 55 -3.41 1.79 -3.84
N LEU A 56 -3.67 1.19 -2.67
CA LEU A 56 -3.57 -0.25 -2.44
C LEU A 56 -4.85 -0.72 -1.77
N VAL A 57 -5.37 -1.85 -2.25
CA VAL A 57 -6.43 -2.59 -1.56
C VAL A 57 -5.95 -4.01 -1.34
N ALA A 58 -5.92 -4.43 -0.07
CA ALA A 58 -5.58 -5.80 0.30
C ALA A 58 -6.72 -6.41 1.11
N ILE A 59 -7.03 -7.66 0.83
CA ILE A 59 -8.09 -8.40 1.53
C ILE A 59 -7.43 -9.49 2.37
N PHE A 60 -7.81 -9.57 3.65
CA PHE A 60 -7.36 -10.58 4.59
C PHE A 60 -8.57 -11.32 5.15
N ARG A 61 -8.37 -12.57 5.56
CA ARG A 61 -9.44 -13.38 6.16
C ARG A 61 -9.97 -12.72 7.44
N ASP A 62 -9.07 -12.22 8.30
CA ASP A 62 -9.43 -11.64 9.59
C ASP A 62 -8.31 -10.70 10.10
N ARG A 63 -8.57 -10.10 11.26
CA ARG A 63 -7.67 -9.17 11.93
C ARG A 63 -6.32 -9.79 12.27
N SER A 64 -6.30 -11.06 12.69
CA SER A 64 -5.04 -11.70 13.09
C SER A 64 -4.08 -11.84 11.93
N VAL A 65 -4.60 -12.09 10.73
CA VAL A 65 -3.79 -12.19 9.51
C VAL A 65 -3.25 -10.81 9.12
N LEU A 66 -4.06 -9.77 9.22
CA LEU A 66 -3.60 -8.39 8.99
C LEU A 66 -2.50 -8.01 9.99
N ASP A 67 -2.65 -8.35 11.26
CA ASP A 67 -1.66 -8.03 12.28
C ASP A 67 -0.32 -8.70 11.97
N ALA A 68 -0.33 -9.96 11.53
CA ALA A 68 0.87 -10.68 11.13
C ALA A 68 1.54 -10.03 9.88
N TYR A 69 0.73 -9.61 8.91
CA TYR A 69 1.21 -8.87 7.75
C TYR A 69 1.89 -7.56 8.15
N THR A 70 1.27 -6.81 9.04
CA THR A 70 1.75 -5.49 9.46
C THR A 70 3.17 -5.55 10.02
N VAL A 71 3.51 -6.58 10.77
CA VAL A 71 4.83 -6.74 11.39
C VAL A 71 5.80 -7.60 10.59
N HIS A 72 5.37 -8.13 9.45
CA HIS A 72 6.24 -8.95 8.61
C HIS A 72 7.41 -8.10 8.09
N PRO A 73 8.67 -8.59 8.17
CA PRO A 73 9.84 -7.79 7.78
C PRO A 73 9.77 -7.23 6.37
N ASP A 74 9.28 -8.01 5.40
CA ASP A 74 9.17 -7.56 4.02
C ASP A 74 8.15 -6.44 3.87
N HIS A 75 7.03 -6.49 4.60
CA HIS A 75 6.06 -5.39 4.62
C HIS A 75 6.64 -4.15 5.28
N VAL A 76 7.32 -4.30 6.42
CA VAL A 76 7.91 -3.17 7.14
C VAL A 76 8.88 -2.40 6.25
N MET A 77 9.72 -3.10 5.48
CA MET A 77 10.68 -2.46 4.57
C MET A 77 9.96 -1.64 3.49
N VAL A 78 8.91 -2.19 2.88
CA VAL A 78 8.15 -1.49 1.84
C VAL A 78 7.37 -0.31 2.43
N ALA A 79 6.80 -0.47 3.62
CA ALA A 79 6.08 0.60 4.31
C ALA A 79 7.00 1.78 4.62
N GLU A 80 8.22 1.52 5.09
CA GLU A 80 9.21 2.56 5.36
C GLU A 80 9.64 3.27 4.07
N PHE A 81 9.82 2.52 2.99
CA PHE A 81 10.15 3.09 1.69
C PHE A 81 9.07 4.07 1.22
N GLY A 82 7.80 3.65 1.28
CA GLY A 82 6.67 4.51 0.87
C GLY A 82 6.54 5.76 1.73
N ARG A 83 6.71 5.64 3.05
CA ARG A 83 6.71 6.79 3.96
C ARG A 83 7.82 7.77 3.63
N GLY A 84 9.01 7.25 3.31
CA GLY A 84 10.19 8.06 3.03
C GLY A 84 10.08 8.93 1.78
N ILE A 85 9.19 8.61 0.86
CA ILE A 85 8.99 9.34 -0.40
C ILE A 85 7.66 10.08 -0.46
N SER A 86 6.87 10.06 0.61
CA SER A 86 5.51 10.61 0.62
C SER A 86 5.37 11.78 1.59
N ASP A 87 4.55 12.77 1.21
CA ASP A 87 4.10 13.83 2.11
C ASP A 87 2.99 13.34 3.04
N LEU A 88 2.09 12.51 2.51
CA LEU A 88 0.93 12.00 3.24
C LEU A 88 0.74 10.51 2.93
N VAL A 89 0.40 9.76 3.97
CA VAL A 89 -0.05 8.37 3.85
C VAL A 89 -1.31 8.25 4.70
N ALA A 90 -2.36 7.69 4.13
CA ALA A 90 -3.63 7.51 4.84
C ALA A 90 -4.12 6.08 4.66
N SER A 91 -4.88 5.59 5.63
CA SER A 91 -5.41 4.23 5.58
C SER A 91 -6.79 4.14 6.21
N VAL A 92 -7.53 3.12 5.81
CA VAL A 92 -8.74 2.68 6.47
C VAL A 92 -8.81 1.17 6.39
N ASP A 93 -9.19 0.55 7.50
CA ASP A 93 -9.34 -0.90 7.60
C ASP A 93 -10.74 -1.19 8.11
N PHE A 94 -11.47 -2.05 7.41
CA PHE A 94 -12.84 -2.36 7.83
C PHE A 94 -13.18 -3.83 7.54
N GLU A 95 -14.12 -4.33 8.32
CA GLU A 95 -14.69 -5.67 8.12
C GLU A 95 -16.12 -5.52 7.65
N ASP A 96 -16.50 -6.38 6.70
CA ASP A 96 -17.87 -6.42 6.18
C ASP A 96 -18.36 -7.84 5.89
#